data_43a0041b7af4da524d699acdbcc0ad8d
#
_entry.id   43a0041b7af4da524d699acdbcc0ad8d
#
_cell.length_a   1.000
_cell.length_b   1.000
_cell.length_c   1.000
_cell.angle_alpha   90.00
_cell.angle_beta   90.00
_cell.angle_gamma   90.00
#
_symmetry.space_group_name_H-M   'P 1'
#
loop_
_entity.id
_entity.type
_entity.pdbx_description
1 polymer ?
#
loop_
_entity_poly.entity_id
_entity_poly.type
_entity_poly.pdbx_seq_one_letter_code
_entity_poly.pdbx_strand_id
1 'polypeptide(L)'
;MLVEKGFFQSREKAKSAIMAGIVYVDGQRVDKAGTSVNDTSEFFVKEDICPYVSRGGLKLEKALREFDFHLKDTVCADIGASTGGFTDCMLKNGASKVFAIDVGYGQLDWKLRNDSRVVNMEKVNIRYLDFDTIDKNLDFISIDVSFISLKLVFPVAGRLLAENGHIIXXXXXXXWLSLNLRQEENKWEKKEL
;
A
#
# COMPACT_ATOMS: atom_id res chain seq x y z
N MET A 1 -27.97 11.54 -2.14
CA MET A 1 -27.71 12.55 -3.19
C MET A 1 -26.55 12.19 -4.12
N LEU A 2 -25.27 12.02 -3.67
CA LEU A 2 -24.14 11.71 -4.59
C LEU A 2 -24.33 10.44 -5.41
N VAL A 3 -24.93 9.40 -4.81
CA VAL A 3 -25.23 8.15 -5.53
C VAL A 3 -26.45 8.35 -6.46
N GLU A 4 -27.47 9.01 -5.98
CA GLU A 4 -28.70 9.30 -6.74
C GLU A 4 -28.42 10.19 -7.96
N LYS A 5 -27.48 11.13 -7.82
CA LYS A 5 -27.01 12.01 -8.91
C LYS A 5 -25.95 11.34 -9.82
N GLY A 6 -25.60 10.07 -9.56
CA GLY A 6 -24.73 9.27 -10.43
C GLY A 6 -23.23 9.50 -10.25
N PHE A 7 -22.79 10.27 -9.26
CA PHE A 7 -21.35 10.51 -9.03
C PHE A 7 -20.61 9.26 -8.54
N PHE A 8 -21.32 8.37 -7.83
CA PHE A 8 -20.72 7.14 -7.26
C PHE A 8 -21.69 5.96 -7.38
N GLN A 9 -21.11 4.76 -7.52
CA GLN A 9 -21.87 3.50 -7.64
C GLN A 9 -22.46 3.02 -6.30
N SER A 10 -21.91 3.46 -5.17
CA SER A 10 -22.38 3.03 -3.85
C SER A 10 -22.18 4.12 -2.79
N ARG A 11 -22.96 4.02 -1.70
CA ARG A 11 -22.87 4.94 -0.56
C ARG A 11 -21.49 4.86 0.10
N GLU A 12 -20.88 3.68 0.14
CA GLU A 12 -19.54 3.46 0.71
C GLU A 12 -18.48 4.22 -0.10
N LYS A 13 -18.54 4.13 -1.43
CA LYS A 13 -17.63 4.88 -2.32
C LYS A 13 -17.81 6.39 -2.15
N ALA A 14 -19.05 6.85 -2.09
CA ALA A 14 -19.35 8.27 -1.87
C ALA A 14 -18.81 8.75 -0.51
N LYS A 15 -19.00 7.95 0.56
CA LYS A 15 -18.49 8.26 1.90
C LYS A 15 -16.97 8.33 1.91
N SER A 16 -16.29 7.38 1.29
CA SER A 16 -14.82 7.38 1.16
C SER A 16 -14.32 8.62 0.44
N ALA A 17 -14.99 9.03 -0.65
CA ALA A 17 -14.63 10.22 -1.42
C ALA A 17 -14.81 11.50 -0.59
N ILE A 18 -15.88 11.60 0.21
CA ILE A 18 -16.09 12.73 1.12
C ILE A 18 -14.97 12.78 2.17
N MET A 19 -14.67 11.66 2.81
CA MET A 19 -13.58 11.55 3.81
C MET A 19 -12.21 11.84 3.18
N ALA A 20 -12.04 11.53 1.91
CA ALA A 20 -10.84 11.85 1.13
C ALA A 20 -10.73 13.35 0.80
N GLY A 21 -11.82 14.13 1.00
CA GLY A 21 -11.83 15.57 0.75
C GLY A 21 -11.87 15.95 -0.71
N ILE A 22 -12.33 15.04 -1.58
CA ILE A 22 -12.41 15.28 -3.04
C ILE A 22 -13.82 15.70 -3.49
N VAL A 23 -14.78 15.80 -2.55
CA VAL A 23 -16.15 16.23 -2.84
C VAL A 23 -16.33 17.70 -2.46
N TYR A 24 -16.88 18.47 -3.37
CA TYR A 24 -17.20 19.88 -3.18
C TYR A 24 -18.69 20.07 -3.44
N VAL A 25 -19.32 20.92 -2.62
CA VAL A 25 -20.72 21.33 -2.77
C VAL A 25 -20.75 22.87 -2.78
N ASP A 26 -21.31 23.43 -3.82
CA ASP A 26 -21.38 24.90 -4.03
C ASP A 26 -19.99 25.54 -3.86
N GLY A 27 -18.96 24.87 -4.40
CA GLY A 27 -17.56 25.32 -4.37
C GLY A 27 -16.83 25.08 -3.06
N GLN A 28 -17.50 24.59 -2.01
CA GLN A 28 -16.88 24.33 -0.71
C GLN A 28 -16.60 22.85 -0.49
N ARG A 29 -15.42 22.53 0.02
CA ARG A 29 -15.03 21.15 0.31
C ARG A 29 -15.89 20.59 1.47
N VAL A 30 -16.42 19.40 1.27
CA VAL A 30 -17.19 18.66 2.27
C VAL A 30 -16.35 17.49 2.78
N ASP A 31 -16.18 17.40 4.10
CA ASP A 31 -15.40 16.33 4.74
C ASP A 31 -16.24 15.41 5.65
N LYS A 32 -17.53 15.70 5.78
CA LYS A 32 -18.45 14.91 6.63
C LYS A 32 -19.61 14.40 5.79
N ALA A 33 -19.79 13.08 5.77
CA ALA A 33 -20.84 12.42 4.98
C ALA A 33 -22.27 12.79 5.41
N GLY A 34 -22.44 13.35 6.62
CA GLY A 34 -23.73 13.80 7.13
C GLY A 34 -24.03 15.28 6.90
N THR A 35 -23.21 15.99 6.15
CA THR A 35 -23.44 17.40 5.84
C THR A 35 -24.77 17.57 5.09
N SER A 36 -25.66 18.43 5.62
CA SER A 36 -26.92 18.78 4.95
C SER A 36 -26.64 19.63 3.73
N VAL A 37 -27.22 19.23 2.62
CA VAL A 37 -27.09 19.92 1.32
C VAL A 37 -28.45 20.04 0.67
N ASN A 38 -28.68 21.08 -0.12
CA ASN A 38 -29.93 21.29 -0.84
C ASN A 38 -29.97 20.47 -2.12
N ASP A 39 -31.17 20.12 -2.57
CA ASP A 39 -31.37 19.39 -3.82
C ASP A 39 -30.84 20.17 -5.04
N THR A 40 -30.82 21.51 -4.94
CA THR A 40 -30.33 22.42 -5.97
C THR A 40 -28.82 22.67 -5.91
N SER A 41 -28.14 22.17 -4.85
CA SER A 41 -26.69 22.36 -4.71
C SER A 41 -25.92 21.77 -5.87
N GLU A 42 -24.88 22.48 -6.28
CA GLU A 42 -23.95 22.06 -7.32
C GLU A 42 -22.88 21.14 -6.71
N PHE A 43 -22.76 19.94 -7.25
CA PHE A 43 -21.78 18.94 -6.79
C PHE A 43 -20.61 18.90 -7.76
N PHE A 44 -19.41 19.01 -7.25
CA PHE A 44 -18.18 18.79 -7.99
C PHE A 44 -17.36 17.72 -7.26
N VAL A 45 -16.98 16.69 -7.99
CA VAL A 45 -16.07 15.65 -7.46
C VAL A 45 -14.75 15.82 -8.19
N LYS A 46 -13.74 16.26 -7.44
CA LYS A 46 -12.38 16.35 -7.98
C LYS A 46 -11.92 14.93 -8.29
N GLU A 47 -11.51 14.68 -9.51
CA GLU A 47 -10.95 13.38 -9.88
C GLU A 47 -9.77 13.08 -8.95
N ASP A 48 -9.89 12.05 -8.14
CA ASP A 48 -8.78 11.52 -7.37
C ASP A 48 -7.98 10.65 -8.33
N ILE A 49 -7.05 11.28 -9.01
CA ILE A 49 -6.18 10.58 -9.96
C ILE A 49 -5.13 9.80 -9.15
N CYS A 50 -5.60 8.93 -8.26
CA CYS A 50 -4.71 7.97 -7.65
C CYS A 50 -4.39 6.89 -8.69
N PRO A 51 -3.16 6.80 -9.17
CA PRO A 51 -2.82 5.81 -10.20
C PRO A 51 -2.83 4.38 -9.67
N TYR A 52 -3.00 4.21 -8.36
CA TYR A 52 -2.94 2.92 -7.67
C TYR A 52 -4.31 2.51 -7.13
N VAL A 53 -4.48 1.23 -6.84
CA VAL A 53 -5.72 0.68 -6.25
C VAL A 53 -6.08 1.32 -4.90
N SER A 54 -5.11 1.94 -4.23
CA SER A 54 -5.35 2.75 -3.03
C SER A 54 -4.26 3.80 -2.84
N ARG A 55 -4.52 4.79 -1.99
CA ARG A 55 -3.57 5.87 -1.66
C ARG A 55 -2.26 5.37 -1.04
N GLY A 56 -2.26 4.15 -0.51
CA GLY A 56 -1.03 3.51 -0.05
C GLY A 56 0.05 3.53 -1.13
N GLY A 57 -0.32 3.25 -2.39
CA GLY A 57 0.63 3.27 -3.51
C GLY A 57 1.41 4.57 -3.66
N LEU A 58 0.75 5.72 -3.42
CA LEU A 58 1.42 7.04 -3.48
C LEU A 58 2.50 7.16 -2.40
N LYS A 59 2.28 6.54 -1.23
CA LYS A 59 3.28 6.56 -0.15
C LYS A 59 4.52 5.78 -0.58
N LEU A 60 4.32 4.56 -1.12
CA LEU A 60 5.46 3.75 -1.58
C LEU A 60 6.18 4.43 -2.76
N GLU A 61 5.43 4.99 -3.72
CA GLU A 61 6.01 5.72 -4.85
C GLU A 61 6.94 6.85 -4.38
N LYS A 62 6.48 7.62 -3.38
CA LYS A 62 7.30 8.67 -2.79
C LYS A 62 8.58 8.09 -2.17
N ALA A 63 8.47 7.00 -1.41
CA ALA A 63 9.62 6.35 -0.80
C ALA A 63 10.61 5.81 -1.85
N LEU A 64 10.12 5.14 -2.89
CA LEU A 64 10.98 4.64 -3.97
C LEU A 64 11.81 5.77 -4.60
N ARG A 65 11.17 6.92 -4.83
CA ARG A 65 11.84 8.10 -5.40
C ARG A 65 12.88 8.68 -4.42
N GLU A 66 12.52 8.83 -3.14
CA GLU A 66 13.38 9.46 -2.14
C GLU A 66 14.62 8.63 -1.81
N PHE A 67 14.50 7.29 -1.85
CA PHE A 67 15.60 6.37 -1.61
C PHE A 67 16.26 5.88 -2.92
N ASP A 68 15.79 6.34 -4.06
CA ASP A 68 16.29 5.98 -5.41
C ASP A 68 16.23 4.46 -5.66
N PHE A 69 15.15 3.81 -5.26
CA PHE A 69 14.96 2.38 -5.50
C PHE A 69 14.32 2.10 -6.86
N HIS A 70 14.91 1.18 -7.59
CA HIS A 70 14.44 0.72 -8.89
C HIS A 70 13.96 -0.73 -8.77
N LEU A 71 12.69 -0.96 -9.10
CA LEU A 71 12.08 -2.28 -8.93
C LEU A 71 11.95 -3.09 -10.23
N LYS A 72 12.56 -2.61 -11.31
CA LYS A 72 12.49 -3.32 -12.59
C LYS A 72 13.07 -4.73 -12.46
N ASP A 73 12.28 -5.72 -12.88
CA ASP A 73 12.63 -7.14 -12.90
C ASP A 73 12.89 -7.77 -11.51
N THR A 74 12.53 -7.07 -10.43
CA THR A 74 12.72 -7.54 -9.06
C THR A 74 11.59 -8.47 -8.59
N VAL A 75 11.93 -9.32 -7.60
CA VAL A 75 10.97 -10.14 -6.85
C VAL A 75 10.77 -9.48 -5.47
N CYS A 76 9.52 -9.14 -5.18
CA CYS A 76 9.18 -8.31 -4.01
C CYS A 76 8.22 -9.01 -3.05
N ALA A 77 8.16 -8.52 -1.81
CA ALA A 77 7.06 -8.84 -0.89
C ALA A 77 6.44 -7.56 -0.31
N ASP A 78 5.13 -7.60 -0.16
CA ASP A 78 4.31 -6.55 0.47
C ASP A 78 3.73 -7.15 1.76
N ILE A 79 4.36 -6.84 2.91
CA ILE A 79 3.94 -7.35 4.22
C ILE A 79 2.96 -6.35 4.84
N GLY A 80 1.70 -6.77 4.92
CA GLY A 80 0.56 -5.93 5.27
C GLY A 80 -0.13 -5.35 4.03
N ALA A 81 -0.32 -6.18 3.02
CA ALA A 81 -0.77 -5.75 1.69
C ALA A 81 -2.15 -5.07 1.68
N SER A 82 -3.07 -5.48 2.56
CA SER A 82 -4.42 -4.91 2.65
C SER A 82 -5.10 -4.85 1.27
N THR A 83 -5.49 -3.67 0.79
CA THR A 83 -6.09 -3.48 -0.54
C THR A 83 -5.10 -3.61 -1.70
N GLY A 84 -3.80 -3.64 -1.42
CA GLY A 84 -2.76 -3.83 -2.42
C GLY A 84 -2.17 -2.55 -3.00
N GLY A 85 -2.27 -1.44 -2.29
CA GLY A 85 -1.71 -0.17 -2.79
C GLY A 85 -0.21 -0.26 -3.07
N PHE A 86 0.54 -0.87 -2.15
CA PHE A 86 2.00 -1.05 -2.32
C PHE A 86 2.28 -2.09 -3.41
N THR A 87 1.56 -3.20 -3.40
CA THR A 87 1.64 -4.25 -4.45
C THR A 87 1.48 -3.63 -5.85
N ASP A 88 0.43 -2.82 -6.07
CA ASP A 88 0.16 -2.15 -7.35
C ASP A 88 1.29 -1.18 -7.72
N CYS A 89 1.82 -0.45 -6.72
CA CYS A 89 2.95 0.45 -6.94
C CYS A 89 4.20 -0.33 -7.39
N MET A 90 4.52 -1.45 -6.74
CA MET A 90 5.67 -2.29 -7.12
C MET A 90 5.52 -2.80 -8.56
N LEU A 91 4.35 -3.33 -8.91
CA LEU A 91 4.09 -3.84 -10.27
C LEU A 91 4.23 -2.75 -11.34
N LYS A 92 3.74 -1.53 -11.05
CA LYS A 92 3.84 -0.38 -11.97
C LYS A 92 5.26 0.16 -12.09
N ASN A 93 6.09 -0.08 -11.08
CA ASN A 93 7.53 0.24 -11.12
C ASN A 93 8.37 -0.92 -11.64
N GLY A 94 7.74 -1.95 -12.22
CA GLY A 94 8.42 -2.99 -12.99
C GLY A 94 8.76 -4.27 -12.25
N ALA A 95 8.26 -4.46 -11.02
CA ALA A 95 8.47 -5.73 -10.30
C ALA A 95 7.95 -6.90 -11.13
N SER A 96 8.74 -7.96 -11.23
CA SER A 96 8.40 -9.17 -11.98
C SER A 96 7.47 -10.09 -11.20
N LYS A 97 7.51 -10.01 -9.85
CA LYS A 97 6.67 -10.82 -8.97
C LYS A 97 6.51 -10.13 -7.63
N VAL A 98 5.29 -10.16 -7.06
CA VAL A 98 5.03 -9.60 -5.74
C VAL A 98 4.25 -10.60 -4.88
N PHE A 99 4.78 -10.95 -3.72
CA PHE A 99 4.08 -11.71 -2.69
C PHE A 99 3.28 -10.73 -1.82
N ALA A 100 1.96 -10.73 -1.97
CA ALA A 100 1.05 -9.85 -1.20
C ALA A 100 0.58 -10.60 0.05
N ILE A 101 1.19 -10.29 1.19
CA ILE A 101 1.02 -11.04 2.45
C ILE A 101 0.14 -10.22 3.41
N ASP A 102 -0.97 -10.82 3.88
CA ASP A 102 -1.84 -10.15 4.85
C ASP A 102 -2.54 -11.17 5.76
N VAL A 103 -2.78 -10.78 7.01
CA VAL A 103 -3.56 -11.60 7.97
C VAL A 103 -5.06 -11.56 7.64
N GLY A 104 -5.51 -10.52 6.94
CA GLY A 104 -6.90 -10.36 6.52
C GLY A 104 -7.29 -11.30 5.39
N TYR A 105 -8.55 -11.21 5.00
CA TYR A 105 -9.10 -12.02 3.92
C TYR A 105 -10.03 -11.17 3.05
N GLY A 106 -9.93 -11.36 1.74
CA GLY A 106 -10.82 -10.71 0.78
C GLY A 106 -10.58 -9.21 0.60
N GLN A 107 -9.42 -8.69 1.06
CA GLN A 107 -9.13 -7.25 1.01
C GLN A 107 -8.42 -6.84 -0.28
N LEU A 108 -7.54 -7.71 -0.80
CA LEU A 108 -6.73 -7.40 -1.99
C LEU A 108 -7.64 -7.08 -3.18
N ASP A 109 -7.34 -6.01 -3.89
CA ASP A 109 -8.13 -5.58 -5.06
C ASP A 109 -8.22 -6.70 -6.11
N TRP A 110 -9.40 -6.84 -6.73
CA TRP A 110 -9.69 -7.88 -7.71
C TRP A 110 -8.70 -7.88 -8.88
N LYS A 111 -8.27 -6.71 -9.33
CA LYS A 111 -7.28 -6.61 -10.43
C LYS A 111 -5.96 -7.26 -10.06
N LEU A 112 -5.52 -7.06 -8.81
CA LEU A 112 -4.26 -7.62 -8.31
C LEU A 112 -4.37 -9.13 -8.10
N ARG A 113 -5.53 -9.61 -7.63
CA ARG A 113 -5.78 -11.05 -7.46
C ARG A 113 -5.65 -11.82 -8.78
N ASN A 114 -5.94 -11.14 -9.90
CA ASN A 114 -5.92 -11.75 -11.24
C ASN A 114 -4.66 -11.41 -12.03
N ASP A 115 -3.71 -10.68 -11.45
CA ASP A 115 -2.42 -10.41 -12.10
C ASP A 115 -1.48 -11.60 -11.85
N SER A 116 -0.99 -12.21 -12.92
CA SER A 116 -0.13 -13.40 -12.86
C SER A 116 1.18 -13.16 -12.10
N ARG A 117 1.57 -11.90 -11.92
CA ARG A 117 2.77 -11.51 -11.17
C ARG A 117 2.52 -11.46 -9.66
N VAL A 118 1.27 -11.55 -9.21
CA VAL A 118 0.90 -11.44 -7.79
C VAL A 118 0.64 -12.82 -7.19
N VAL A 119 1.35 -13.13 -6.11
CA VAL A 119 1.05 -14.29 -5.28
C VAL A 119 0.27 -13.79 -4.06
N ASN A 120 -1.05 -14.01 -4.07
CA ASN A 120 -1.93 -13.58 -2.99
C ASN A 120 -1.83 -14.52 -1.78
N MET A 121 -1.30 -14.02 -0.67
CA MET A 121 -1.08 -14.78 0.58
C MET A 121 -1.94 -14.19 1.71
N GLU A 122 -3.25 -14.34 1.60
CA GLU A 122 -4.21 -13.91 2.63
C GLU A 122 -4.30 -14.96 3.77
N LYS A 123 -4.75 -14.50 4.96
CA LYS A 123 -4.81 -15.28 6.20
C LYS A 123 -3.44 -15.77 6.65
N VAL A 124 -2.38 -15.10 6.21
CA VAL A 124 -1.00 -15.45 6.57
C VAL A 124 -0.49 -14.48 7.63
N ASN A 125 -0.18 -14.98 8.80
CA ASN A 125 0.53 -14.21 9.82
C ASN A 125 2.02 -14.34 9.55
N ILE A 126 2.66 -13.23 9.19
CA ILE A 126 4.09 -13.20 8.84
C ILE A 126 4.99 -13.85 9.90
N ARG A 127 4.60 -13.81 11.18
CA ARG A 127 5.37 -14.43 12.27
C ARG A 127 5.51 -15.95 12.15
N TYR A 128 4.54 -16.56 11.49
CA TYR A 128 4.44 -18.03 11.34
C TYR A 128 4.52 -18.45 9.88
N LEU A 129 5.16 -17.58 9.06
CA LEU A 129 5.28 -17.83 7.63
C LEU A 129 6.00 -19.15 7.37
N ASP A 130 5.39 -19.98 6.55
CA ASP A 130 6.03 -21.18 6.03
C ASP A 130 6.95 -20.75 4.86
N PHE A 131 8.24 -20.84 5.09
CA PHE A 131 9.27 -20.42 4.13
C PHE A 131 9.30 -21.25 2.83
N ASP A 132 8.60 -22.37 2.80
CA ASP A 132 8.50 -23.18 1.58
C ASP A 132 7.38 -22.69 0.65
N THR A 133 6.55 -21.76 1.12
CA THR A 133 5.45 -21.14 0.33
C THR A 133 5.84 -19.86 -0.37
N ILE A 134 7.06 -19.37 -0.17
CA ILE A 134 7.52 -18.08 -0.69
C ILE A 134 8.95 -18.22 -1.24
N ASP A 135 9.23 -17.49 -2.30
CA ASP A 135 10.59 -17.43 -2.84
C ASP A 135 11.53 -16.80 -1.80
N LYS A 136 12.75 -17.30 -1.73
CA LYS A 136 13.84 -16.71 -0.95
C LYS A 136 14.64 -15.78 -1.86
N ASN A 137 15.47 -14.94 -1.25
CA ASN A 137 16.27 -13.95 -1.97
C ASN A 137 15.42 -12.88 -2.66
N LEU A 138 14.48 -12.32 -1.91
CA LEU A 138 13.66 -11.19 -2.37
C LEU A 138 14.51 -9.94 -2.50
N ASP A 139 14.35 -9.23 -3.60
CA ASP A 139 15.10 -8.00 -3.87
C ASP A 139 14.58 -6.81 -3.06
N PHE A 140 13.27 -6.81 -2.77
CA PHE A 140 12.64 -5.68 -2.09
C PHE A 140 11.47 -6.15 -1.22
N ILE A 141 11.40 -5.63 0.01
CA ILE A 141 10.30 -5.93 0.94
C ILE A 141 9.75 -4.61 1.49
N SER A 142 8.44 -4.38 1.30
CA SER A 142 7.73 -3.32 2.02
C SER A 142 7.04 -3.89 3.25
N ILE A 143 7.02 -3.10 4.33
CA ILE A 143 6.34 -3.47 5.57
C ILE A 143 5.45 -2.31 6.01
N ASP A 144 4.13 -2.52 5.97
CA ASP A 144 3.13 -1.56 6.49
C ASP A 144 2.11 -2.34 7.33
N VAL A 145 2.50 -2.69 8.54
CA VAL A 145 1.69 -3.52 9.43
C VAL A 145 1.20 -2.73 10.64
N SER A 146 -0.03 -3.00 11.06
CA SER A 146 -0.64 -2.42 12.25
C SER A 146 -0.75 -3.49 13.35
N PHE A 147 -0.62 -3.05 14.60
CA PHE A 147 -0.85 -3.89 15.79
C PHE A 147 0.13 -5.07 15.96
N ILE A 148 1.29 -5.04 15.27
CA ILE A 148 2.34 -6.03 15.47
C ILE A 148 3.69 -5.33 15.66
N SER A 149 4.49 -5.84 16.59
CA SER A 149 5.82 -5.29 16.81
C SER A 149 6.75 -5.63 15.62
N LEU A 150 7.43 -4.64 15.10
CA LEU A 150 8.43 -4.81 14.05
C LEU A 150 9.56 -5.77 14.48
N LYS A 151 9.85 -5.87 15.79
CA LYS A 151 10.82 -6.84 16.32
C LYS A 151 10.46 -8.29 15.98
N LEU A 152 9.18 -8.57 15.71
CA LEU A 152 8.70 -9.90 15.34
C LEU A 152 8.69 -10.09 13.82
N VAL A 153 8.60 -9.01 13.05
CA VAL A 153 8.53 -9.05 11.58
C VAL A 153 9.92 -9.07 10.95
N PHE A 154 10.85 -8.26 11.45
CA PHE A 154 12.18 -8.11 10.86
C PHE A 154 12.98 -9.42 10.79
N PRO A 155 12.99 -10.31 11.79
CA PRO A 155 13.73 -11.57 11.65
C PRO A 155 13.20 -12.43 10.50
N VAL A 156 11.89 -12.40 10.26
CA VAL A 156 11.27 -13.14 9.15
C VAL A 156 11.64 -12.49 7.82
N ALA A 157 11.44 -11.16 7.71
CA ALA A 157 11.77 -10.41 6.50
C ALA A 157 13.25 -10.55 6.13
N GLY A 158 14.16 -10.50 7.13
CA GLY A 158 15.59 -10.66 6.90
C GLY A 158 15.97 -12.04 6.35
N ARG A 159 15.24 -13.10 6.72
CA ARG A 159 15.47 -14.44 6.18
C ARG A 159 15.00 -14.59 4.73
N LEU A 160 14.07 -13.74 4.30
CA LEU A 160 13.55 -13.74 2.93
C LEU A 160 14.40 -12.87 2.00
N LEU A 161 15.12 -11.91 2.55
CA LEU A 161 15.79 -10.87 1.78
C LEU A 161 17.07 -11.40 1.10
N ALA A 162 17.29 -10.99 -0.14
CA ALA A 162 18.56 -11.21 -0.86
C ALA A 162 19.70 -10.42 -0.21
N GLU A 163 20.94 -10.83 -0.46
CA GLU A 163 22.14 -10.18 0.08
C GLU A 163 22.20 -8.68 -0.22
N ASN A 164 21.70 -8.27 -1.39
CA ASN A 164 21.65 -6.85 -1.79
C ASN A 164 20.22 -6.30 -1.75
N GLY A 165 19.33 -7.01 -1.09
CA GLY A 165 17.92 -6.61 -1.02
C GLY A 165 17.70 -5.44 -0.07
N HIS A 166 16.54 -4.81 -0.22
CA HIS A 166 16.16 -3.65 0.57
C HIS A 166 14.83 -3.90 1.30
N ILE A 167 14.75 -3.45 2.56
CA ILE A 167 13.50 -3.41 3.34
C ILE A 167 13.12 -1.96 3.55
N ILE A 168 11.87 -1.67 3.34
CA ILE A 168 11.28 -0.38 3.67
C ILE A 168 10.16 -0.56 4.71
N UNK A 169 10.07 0.12 5.72
CA UNK A 169 9.06 0.04 6.73
C UNK A 169 8.35 1.37 6.83
N UNK A 170 7.10 1.47 6.92
CA UNK A 170 6.34 2.63 7.18
C UNK A 170 6.15 2.71 8.63
N UNK A 171 6.69 3.48 9.26
CA UNK A 171 6.48 3.78 10.65
C UNK A 171 5.34 4.73 10.82
N UNK A 172 4.70 4.72 11.79
CA UNK A 172 3.55 5.51 12.08
C UNK A 172 3.81 6.96 11.85
N UNK A 173 4.20 7.65 11.84
CA UNK A 173 4.39 8.99 11.58
C UNK A 173 5.04 9.35 10.23
N UNK A 174 4.86 8.93 9.24
CA UNK A 174 5.41 9.06 7.99
C UNK A 174 6.92 8.93 7.91
N UNK A 175 7.44 8.38 8.70
CA UNK A 175 8.79 8.05 8.66
C UNK A 175 8.96 6.80 7.93
N TRP A 176 9.86 6.79 7.12
CA TRP A 176 10.32 5.62 6.40
C TRP A 176 11.69 5.20 6.90
N LEU A 177 11.87 3.91 7.08
CA LEU A 177 13.17 3.34 7.42
C LEU A 177 13.58 2.40 6.30
N SER A 178 14.79 2.54 5.80
CA SER A 178 15.38 1.64 4.81
C SER A 178 16.53 0.85 5.44
N LEU A 179 16.57 -0.43 5.16
CA LEU A 179 17.64 -1.32 5.60
C LEU A 179 18.19 -2.11 4.41
N ASN A 180 19.51 -2.12 4.29
CA ASN A 180 20.22 -3.02 3.38
C ASN A 180 21.16 -3.89 4.21
N LEU A 181 21.04 -5.20 4.09
CA LEU A 181 21.82 -6.15 4.88
C LEU A 181 23.33 -6.20 4.54
N ARG A 182 23.73 -5.58 3.42
CA ARG A 182 25.12 -5.62 2.94
C ARG A 182 26.07 -4.67 3.68
N GLN A 183 25.55 -3.69 4.41
CA GLN A 183 26.40 -2.80 5.19
C GLN A 183 26.75 -3.47 6.52
N GLU A 184 28.03 -3.70 6.77
CA GLU A 184 28.59 -4.37 7.97
C GLU A 184 28.18 -3.72 9.29
N GLU A 185 27.60 -2.56 9.23
CA GLU A 185 26.93 -1.91 10.35
C GLU A 185 25.44 -1.81 9.96
N ASN A 186 24.56 -2.44 10.73
CA ASN A 186 23.09 -2.37 10.60
C ASN A 186 22.61 -0.92 10.70
N LYS A 187 22.96 -0.09 9.74
CA LYS A 187 22.58 1.32 9.71
C LYS A 187 21.24 1.49 9.02
N TRP A 188 20.27 1.82 9.82
CA TRP A 188 18.98 2.27 9.32
C TRP A 188 19.12 3.67 8.75
N GLU A 189 18.80 3.83 7.49
CA GLU A 189 18.66 5.15 6.89
C GLU A 189 17.25 5.64 7.13
N LYS A 190 17.12 6.70 7.93
CA LYS A 190 15.85 7.33 8.24
C LYS A 190 15.64 8.56 7.35
N LYS A 191 14.53 8.60 6.66
CA LYS A 191 14.07 9.81 5.98
C LYS A 191 12.66 10.17 6.45
N GLU A 192 12.48 11.41 6.84
CA GLU A 192 11.18 11.98 7.15
C GLU A 192 10.61 12.60 5.85
N LEU A 193 9.41 12.15 5.48
CA LEU A 193 8.76 12.56 4.22
C LEU A 193 7.57 13.49 4.47
#